data_bba0c501cd8f3e63cdc6830c8a080202
#
_entry.id   bba0c501cd8f3e63cdc6830c8a080202
#
_cell.length_a   1.000
_cell.length_b   1.000
_cell.length_c   1.000
_cell.angle_alpha   90.00
_cell.angle_beta   90.00
_cell.angle_gamma   90.00
#
_symmetry.space_group_name_H-M   'P 1'
#
loop_
_entity.id
_entity.type
_entity.pdbx_description
1 polymer ?
#
loop_
_entity_poly.entity_id
_entity_poly.type
_entity_poly.pdbx_seq_one_letter_code
_entity_poly.pdbx_strand_id
1 'polypeptide(L)'
;MLLADRGFANQALLKWLKSRSWHYSIRIASDTLVWGVRRWSACPVSGLRTVRGEAKMYHQVRLWESGIETVNLALAYPEKVAEPWAVITDETPTLQTLWQYGLRFRVEELFLDSKSGAFGLADSRLRDAQKLNHLYLIVAVAIHYSTIMGTTVQLSGLRQQVDIHYSRGLSYLKIGLRWLRGTIHKGRKLLQLLPLPNRDPERCFASRQAEADYYEQLLFSRIRSLHCST
;
A
#
# COMPACT_ATOMS: atom_id res chain seq x y z
N MET A 1 10.86 -4.90 -1.65
CA MET A 1 9.94 -4.44 -2.71
C MET A 1 9.61 -2.97 -2.50
N LEU A 2 9.63 -2.16 -3.55
CA LEU A 2 9.18 -0.76 -3.54
C LEU A 2 7.75 -0.66 -4.10
N LEU A 3 6.86 0.00 -3.36
CA LEU A 3 5.52 0.35 -3.84
C LEU A 3 5.46 1.87 -3.99
N ALA A 4 5.17 2.36 -5.19
CA ALA A 4 5.21 3.80 -5.44
C ALA A 4 4.07 4.27 -6.37
N ASP A 5 3.71 5.54 -6.22
CA ASP A 5 2.69 6.17 -7.05
C ASP A 5 3.27 6.64 -8.39
N ARG A 6 2.38 7.06 -9.29
CA ARG A 6 2.68 7.53 -10.64
C ARG A 6 3.72 8.66 -10.71
N GLY A 7 3.83 9.49 -9.69
CA GLY A 7 4.84 10.53 -9.61
C GLY A 7 6.28 10.02 -9.50
N PHE A 8 6.46 8.75 -9.16
CA PHE A 8 7.77 8.11 -9.05
C PHE A 8 8.15 7.29 -10.29
N ALA A 9 7.26 7.17 -11.27
CA ALA A 9 7.50 6.39 -12.48
C ALA A 9 8.47 7.14 -13.41
N ASN A 10 9.76 6.94 -13.23
CA ASN A 10 10.79 7.51 -14.09
C ASN A 10 11.93 6.52 -14.34
N GLN A 11 12.65 6.73 -15.44
CA GLN A 11 13.70 5.83 -15.91
C GLN A 11 14.88 5.73 -14.91
N ALA A 12 15.25 6.85 -14.27
CA ALA A 12 16.36 6.88 -13.33
C ALA A 12 16.09 5.98 -12.11
N LEU A 13 14.87 6.06 -11.57
CA LEU A 13 14.45 5.20 -10.45
C LEU A 13 14.44 3.71 -10.86
N LEU A 14 13.89 3.38 -12.03
CA LEU A 14 13.87 1.98 -12.50
C LEU A 14 15.27 1.41 -12.69
N LYS A 15 16.19 2.18 -13.29
CA LYS A 15 17.60 1.79 -13.41
C LYS A 15 18.26 1.57 -12.05
N TRP A 16 17.99 2.46 -11.11
CA TRP A 16 18.54 2.36 -9.76
C TRP A 16 17.99 1.11 -9.04
N LEU A 17 16.68 0.85 -9.10
CA LEU A 17 16.06 -0.34 -8.51
C LEU A 17 16.65 -1.63 -9.10
N LYS A 18 16.80 -1.70 -10.43
CA LYS A 18 17.45 -2.83 -11.12
C LYS A 18 18.89 -3.02 -10.64
N SER A 19 19.68 -1.92 -10.48
CA SER A 19 21.06 -2.00 -10.00
C SER A 19 21.20 -2.52 -8.57
N ARG A 20 20.13 -2.42 -7.77
CA ARG A 20 20.06 -2.88 -6.38
C ARG A 20 19.31 -4.20 -6.22
N SER A 21 18.86 -4.80 -7.31
CA SER A 21 18.02 -6.01 -7.30
C SER A 21 16.79 -5.86 -6.39
N TRP A 22 16.18 -4.68 -6.41
CA TRP A 22 14.96 -4.41 -5.67
C TRP A 22 13.75 -4.64 -6.55
N HIS A 23 12.83 -5.48 -6.08
CA HIS A 23 11.51 -5.63 -6.69
C HIS A 23 10.67 -4.38 -6.50
N TYR A 24 9.81 -4.11 -7.47
CA TYR A 24 8.94 -2.93 -7.43
C TYR A 24 7.57 -3.20 -8.02
N SER A 25 6.58 -2.42 -7.55
CA SER A 25 5.28 -2.24 -8.16
C SER A 25 4.95 -0.75 -8.14
N ILE A 26 5.00 -0.12 -9.31
CA ILE A 26 4.88 1.34 -9.46
C ILE A 26 3.70 1.64 -10.38
N ARG A 27 2.78 2.50 -9.96
CA ARG A 27 1.71 2.98 -10.83
C ARG A 27 2.27 3.92 -11.88
N ILE A 28 1.76 3.81 -13.11
CA ILE A 28 2.08 4.72 -14.21
C ILE A 28 0.86 5.55 -14.62
N ALA A 29 1.11 6.67 -15.27
CA ALA A 29 0.06 7.56 -15.75
C ALA A 29 -0.65 6.96 -16.98
N SER A 30 -1.90 7.34 -17.20
CA SER A 30 -2.74 6.82 -18.28
C SER A 30 -2.27 7.24 -19.69
N ASP A 31 -1.51 8.32 -19.77
CA ASP A 31 -0.90 8.85 -21.00
C ASP A 31 0.49 8.25 -21.29
N THR A 32 1.06 7.48 -20.36
CA THR A 32 2.36 6.80 -20.55
C THR A 32 2.31 5.93 -21.81
N LEU A 33 3.27 6.12 -22.70
CA LEU A 33 3.40 5.34 -23.93
C LEU A 33 3.99 3.95 -23.61
N VAL A 34 3.35 2.94 -24.16
CA VAL A 34 3.78 1.53 -24.07
C VAL A 34 3.95 0.93 -25.46
N TRP A 35 5.02 0.16 -25.65
CA TRP A 35 5.37 -0.56 -26.87
C TRP A 35 5.31 -2.05 -26.64
N GLY A 36 5.11 -2.82 -27.71
CA GLY A 36 5.08 -4.29 -27.64
C GLY A 36 3.68 -4.84 -27.33
N VAL A 37 2.69 -3.99 -27.12
CA VAL A 37 1.29 -4.40 -26.94
C VAL A 37 0.53 -4.44 -28.27
N ARG A 38 0.86 -3.51 -29.15
CA ARG A 38 0.36 -3.49 -30.53
C ARG A 38 1.54 -3.67 -31.48
N ARG A 39 1.32 -4.43 -32.54
CA ARG A 39 2.36 -4.96 -33.41
C ARG A 39 3.36 -3.94 -33.97
N TRP A 40 3.00 -2.68 -34.14
CA TRP A 40 3.83 -1.71 -34.86
C TRP A 40 3.86 -0.29 -34.29
N SER A 41 3.17 -0.01 -33.20
CA SER A 41 3.10 1.36 -32.68
C SER A 41 3.02 1.41 -31.16
N ALA A 42 3.59 2.49 -30.61
CA ALA A 42 3.31 2.88 -29.24
C ALA A 42 1.82 3.21 -29.07
N CYS A 43 1.28 2.90 -27.94
CA CYS A 43 -0.03 3.39 -27.56
C CYS A 43 -0.01 3.86 -26.10
N PRO A 44 -0.79 4.89 -25.75
CA PRO A 44 -0.94 5.27 -24.36
C PRO A 44 -1.64 4.14 -23.58
N VAL A 45 -1.32 4.02 -22.29
CA VAL A 45 -1.95 3.05 -21.39
C VAL A 45 -3.48 3.11 -21.47
N SER A 46 -4.05 4.32 -21.53
CA SER A 46 -5.50 4.54 -21.72
C SER A 46 -6.06 3.88 -22.97
N GLY A 47 -5.25 3.73 -24.02
CA GLY A 47 -5.61 3.06 -25.27
C GLY A 47 -5.72 1.55 -25.17
N LEU A 48 -5.26 0.95 -24.07
CA LEU A 48 -5.35 -0.50 -23.81
C LEU A 48 -6.75 -0.93 -23.32
N ARG A 49 -7.64 0.01 -23.13
CA ARG A 49 -9.07 -0.15 -22.78
C ARG A 49 -9.35 -1.33 -21.85
N THR A 50 -9.29 -1.08 -20.55
CA THR A 50 -9.68 -2.03 -19.51
C THR A 50 -11.11 -1.73 -19.08
N VAL A 51 -11.97 -2.72 -19.11
CA VAL A 51 -13.38 -2.59 -18.70
C VAL A 51 -13.47 -2.82 -17.18
N ARG A 52 -14.49 -2.27 -16.52
CA ARG A 52 -14.74 -2.55 -15.10
C ARG A 52 -14.88 -4.06 -14.86
N GLY A 53 -14.31 -4.53 -13.76
CA GLY A 53 -14.19 -5.95 -13.43
C GLY A 53 -13.17 -6.73 -14.26
N GLU A 54 -12.34 -6.05 -15.06
CA GLU A 54 -11.33 -6.68 -15.91
C GLU A 54 -9.92 -6.41 -15.40
N ALA A 55 -9.05 -7.42 -15.49
CA ALA A 55 -7.61 -7.29 -15.33
C ALA A 55 -6.90 -7.86 -16.56
N LYS A 56 -5.85 -7.19 -17.03
CA LYS A 56 -5.01 -7.59 -18.16
C LYS A 56 -3.55 -7.59 -17.74
N MET A 57 -2.83 -8.65 -18.09
CA MET A 57 -1.42 -8.82 -17.77
C MET A 57 -0.60 -8.80 -19.06
N TYR A 58 0.38 -7.91 -19.12
CA TYR A 58 1.27 -7.75 -20.27
C TYR A 58 2.70 -8.03 -19.83
N HIS A 59 3.41 -8.83 -20.62
CA HIS A 59 4.78 -9.21 -20.34
C HIS A 59 5.72 -8.45 -21.26
N GLN A 60 6.88 -8.04 -20.73
CA GLN A 60 7.97 -7.44 -21.50
C GLN A 60 7.57 -6.25 -22.39
N VAL A 61 6.70 -5.38 -21.89
CA VAL A 61 6.37 -4.15 -22.57
C VAL A 61 7.48 -3.13 -22.40
N ARG A 62 7.70 -2.29 -23.39
CA ARG A 62 8.67 -1.19 -23.33
C ARG A 62 7.94 0.11 -23.02
N LEU A 63 8.55 0.95 -22.20
CA LEU A 63 7.96 2.18 -21.72
C LEU A 63 8.58 3.40 -22.38
N TRP A 64 7.79 4.48 -22.39
CA TRP A 64 8.11 5.83 -22.85
C TRP A 64 8.46 5.91 -24.34
N GLU A 65 8.67 7.13 -24.84
CA GLU A 65 9.03 7.35 -26.23
C GLU A 65 10.35 6.66 -26.62
N SER A 66 11.29 6.62 -25.68
CA SER A 66 12.58 5.94 -25.89
C SER A 66 12.47 4.44 -26.05
N GLY A 67 11.38 3.81 -25.53
CA GLY A 67 11.16 2.36 -25.58
C GLY A 67 12.29 1.54 -24.95
N ILE A 68 13.11 2.16 -24.10
CA ILE A 68 14.36 1.57 -23.59
C ILE A 68 14.09 0.64 -22.39
N GLU A 69 13.10 0.98 -21.54
CA GLU A 69 12.85 0.21 -20.33
C GLU A 69 11.84 -0.90 -20.57
N THR A 70 12.29 -2.14 -20.45
CA THR A 70 11.43 -3.33 -20.49
C THR A 70 10.94 -3.66 -19.10
N VAL A 71 9.63 -3.77 -18.94
CA VAL A 71 8.94 -4.06 -17.70
C VAL A 71 7.74 -4.97 -17.95
N ASN A 72 7.13 -5.47 -16.90
CA ASN A 72 5.82 -6.11 -16.99
C ASN A 72 4.75 -5.14 -16.54
N LEU A 73 3.53 -5.25 -17.08
CA LEU A 73 2.43 -4.32 -16.81
C LEU A 73 1.16 -5.08 -16.41
N ALA A 74 0.63 -4.76 -15.25
CA ALA A 74 -0.69 -5.19 -14.79
C ALA A 74 -1.67 -4.03 -14.92
N LEU A 75 -2.71 -4.20 -15.75
CA LEU A 75 -3.83 -3.29 -15.84
C LEU A 75 -5.03 -3.88 -15.10
N ALA A 76 -5.73 -3.04 -14.35
CA ALA A 76 -6.95 -3.45 -13.69
C ALA A 76 -7.95 -2.31 -13.58
N TYR A 77 -9.23 -2.63 -13.72
CA TYR A 77 -10.29 -1.70 -13.41
C TYR A 77 -11.28 -2.35 -12.44
N PRO A 78 -10.95 -2.35 -11.13
CA PRO A 78 -11.84 -2.93 -10.12
C PRO A 78 -13.20 -2.26 -10.12
N GLU A 79 -14.26 -2.99 -9.73
CA GLU A 79 -15.66 -2.54 -9.81
C GLU A 79 -15.92 -1.21 -9.07
N LYS A 80 -15.34 -1.03 -7.91
CA LYS A 80 -15.59 0.11 -7.02
C LYS A 80 -14.53 1.24 -7.10
N VAL A 81 -13.58 1.16 -8.02
CA VAL A 81 -12.52 2.15 -8.16
C VAL A 81 -12.86 3.18 -9.23
N ALA A 82 -12.58 4.45 -8.96
CA ALA A 82 -12.88 5.54 -9.90
C ALA A 82 -12.05 5.48 -11.18
N GLU A 83 -10.77 5.10 -11.08
CA GLU A 83 -9.82 5.07 -12.19
C GLU A 83 -9.16 3.70 -12.35
N PRO A 84 -8.90 3.25 -13.59
CA PRO A 84 -8.12 2.04 -13.82
C PRO A 84 -6.72 2.15 -13.19
N TRP A 85 -6.21 1.03 -12.75
CA TRP A 85 -4.83 0.92 -12.27
C TRP A 85 -3.94 0.38 -13.39
N ALA A 86 -2.81 1.05 -13.61
CA ALA A 86 -1.73 0.60 -14.47
C ALA A 86 -0.47 0.49 -13.62
N VAL A 87 -0.05 -0.72 -13.31
CA VAL A 87 1.05 -1.01 -12.39
C VAL A 87 2.16 -1.74 -13.14
N ILE A 88 3.34 -1.17 -13.16
CA ILE A 88 4.54 -1.81 -13.71
C ILE A 88 5.30 -2.56 -12.61
N THR A 89 5.90 -3.66 -12.98
CA THR A 89 6.70 -4.52 -12.10
C THR A 89 7.84 -5.19 -12.86
N ASP A 90 8.88 -5.61 -12.15
CA ASP A 90 9.95 -6.47 -12.68
C ASP A 90 9.60 -7.96 -12.61
N GLU A 91 8.62 -8.33 -11.78
CA GLU A 91 8.15 -9.70 -11.63
C GLU A 91 7.06 -10.04 -12.66
N THR A 92 6.78 -11.33 -12.85
CA THR A 92 5.64 -11.79 -13.67
C THR A 92 4.35 -11.22 -13.11
N PRO A 93 3.59 -10.42 -13.90
CA PRO A 93 2.41 -9.74 -13.41
C PRO A 93 1.27 -10.72 -13.16
N THR A 94 0.66 -10.62 -12.01
CA THR A 94 -0.48 -11.43 -11.57
C THR A 94 -1.49 -10.55 -10.82
N LEU A 95 -2.61 -11.13 -10.41
CA LEU A 95 -3.50 -10.43 -9.48
C LEU A 95 -2.81 -10.07 -8.17
N GLN A 96 -1.82 -10.88 -7.75
CA GLN A 96 -1.02 -10.60 -6.56
C GLN A 96 -0.26 -9.27 -6.69
N THR A 97 0.21 -8.90 -7.88
CA THR A 97 0.87 -7.60 -8.15
C THR A 97 -0.06 -6.44 -7.81
N LEU A 98 -1.34 -6.54 -8.18
CA LEU A 98 -2.35 -5.53 -7.90
C LEU A 98 -2.70 -5.47 -6.41
N TRP A 99 -2.78 -6.63 -5.75
CA TRP A 99 -2.97 -6.72 -4.30
C TRP A 99 -1.83 -6.09 -3.53
N GLN A 100 -0.60 -6.40 -3.91
CA GLN A 100 0.60 -5.82 -3.31
C GLN A 100 0.63 -4.31 -3.51
N TYR A 101 0.33 -3.83 -4.73
CA TYR A 101 0.23 -2.39 -4.98
C TYR A 101 -0.83 -1.72 -4.09
N GLY A 102 -1.94 -2.39 -3.83
CA GLY A 102 -2.99 -1.91 -2.93
C GLY A 102 -2.51 -1.61 -1.51
N LEU A 103 -1.42 -2.25 -1.05
CA LEU A 103 -0.81 -1.95 0.26
C LEU A 103 -0.27 -0.51 0.34
N ARG A 104 0.03 0.13 -0.78
CA ARG A 104 0.49 1.53 -0.81
C ARG A 104 -0.51 2.48 -0.16
N PHE A 105 -1.80 2.23 -0.30
CA PHE A 105 -2.82 3.10 0.30
C PHE A 105 -2.77 3.16 1.82
N ARG A 106 -2.12 2.19 2.47
CA ARG A 106 -1.88 2.24 3.92
C ARG A 106 -0.98 3.41 4.34
N VAL A 107 -0.15 3.90 3.44
CA VAL A 107 0.69 5.10 3.70
C VAL A 107 -0.18 6.34 3.87
N GLU A 108 -1.27 6.43 3.12
CA GLU A 108 -2.22 7.55 3.23
C GLU A 108 -2.96 7.51 4.57
N GLU A 109 -3.38 6.32 5.03
CA GLU A 109 -3.96 6.12 6.36
C GLU A 109 -2.96 6.48 7.46
N LEU A 110 -1.68 6.10 7.29
CA LEU A 110 -0.61 6.44 8.22
C LEU A 110 -0.42 7.95 8.33
N PHE A 111 -0.41 8.67 7.20
CA PHE A 111 -0.33 10.12 7.19
C PHE A 111 -1.56 10.77 7.83
N LEU A 112 -2.75 10.23 7.59
CA LEU A 112 -3.98 10.72 8.21
C LEU A 112 -3.94 10.54 9.73
N ASP A 113 -3.54 9.36 10.22
CA ASP A 113 -3.38 9.08 11.65
C ASP A 113 -2.29 9.96 12.29
N SER A 114 -1.21 10.25 11.56
CA SER A 114 -0.15 11.16 12.03
C SER A 114 -0.61 12.60 12.09
N LYS A 115 -1.30 13.08 11.05
CA LYS A 115 -1.66 14.50 10.88
C LYS A 115 -2.79 14.93 11.81
N SER A 116 -3.90 14.22 11.83
CA SER A 116 -5.13 14.63 12.51
C SER A 116 -5.75 13.57 13.42
N GLY A 117 -5.31 12.31 13.29
CA GLY A 117 -5.90 11.21 14.04
C GLY A 117 -5.27 10.99 15.41
N ALA A 118 -4.24 10.15 15.46
CA ALA A 118 -3.66 9.68 16.72
C ALA A 118 -2.65 10.67 17.36
N PHE A 119 -1.93 11.44 16.54
CA PHE A 119 -0.79 12.26 16.97
C PHE A 119 -0.96 13.78 16.80
N GLY A 120 -1.96 14.23 16.02
CA GLY A 120 -2.29 15.66 15.91
C GLY A 120 -1.13 16.54 15.41
N LEU A 121 -0.29 16.06 14.48
CA LEU A 121 0.84 16.85 13.97
C LEU A 121 0.42 18.20 13.41
N ALA A 122 -0.79 18.30 12.84
CA ALA A 122 -1.32 19.54 12.31
C ALA A 122 -1.50 20.61 13.41
N ASP A 123 -1.74 20.19 14.65
CA ASP A 123 -1.96 21.08 15.80
C ASP A 123 -0.64 21.60 16.37
N SER A 124 0.50 21.04 15.98
CA SER A 124 1.82 21.44 16.49
C SER A 124 2.20 22.89 16.17
N ARG A 125 1.61 23.45 15.08
CA ARG A 125 1.90 24.80 14.56
C ARG A 125 3.39 25.09 14.28
N LEU A 126 4.23 24.05 14.27
CA LEU A 126 5.65 24.18 13.95
C LEU A 126 5.83 24.55 12.47
N ARG A 127 6.65 25.58 12.22
CA ARG A 127 6.99 26.03 10.84
C ARG A 127 8.46 25.81 10.51
N ASP A 128 9.29 25.56 11.49
CA ASP A 128 10.72 25.31 11.34
C ASP A 128 10.95 23.89 10.80
N ALA A 129 11.67 23.76 9.70
CA ALA A 129 11.88 22.49 9.02
C ALA A 129 12.68 21.49 9.87
N GLN A 130 13.69 21.93 10.62
CA GLN A 130 14.47 21.03 11.46
C GLN A 130 13.65 20.50 12.63
N LYS A 131 12.89 21.37 13.28
CA LYS A 131 11.98 20.96 14.37
C LYS A 131 10.89 20.01 13.88
N LEU A 132 10.37 20.26 12.68
CA LEU A 132 9.42 19.33 12.03
C LEU A 132 10.06 17.97 11.77
N ASN A 133 11.29 17.92 11.25
CA ASN A 133 11.99 16.66 11.02
C ASN A 133 12.18 15.87 12.32
N HIS A 134 12.56 16.52 13.40
CA HIS A 134 12.70 15.84 14.69
C HIS A 134 11.34 15.34 15.20
N LEU A 135 10.28 16.16 15.06
CA LEU A 135 8.94 15.74 15.46
C LEU A 135 8.44 14.56 14.63
N TYR A 136 8.66 14.56 13.31
CA TYR A 136 8.32 13.43 12.44
C TYR A 136 9.06 12.15 12.84
N LEU A 137 10.34 12.25 13.19
CA LEU A 137 11.10 11.10 13.67
C LEU A 137 10.51 10.53 14.97
N ILE A 138 10.19 11.40 15.94
CA ILE A 138 9.57 10.98 17.20
C ILE A 138 8.23 10.31 16.94
N VAL A 139 7.39 10.89 16.07
CA VAL A 139 6.09 10.33 15.72
C VAL A 139 6.26 8.98 14.99
N ALA A 140 7.22 8.86 14.08
CA ALA A 140 7.50 7.60 13.39
C ALA A 140 7.87 6.47 14.37
N VAL A 141 8.73 6.77 15.34
CA VAL A 141 9.09 5.82 16.42
C VAL A 141 7.87 5.49 17.28
N ALA A 142 7.06 6.48 17.65
CA ALA A 142 5.86 6.27 18.44
C ALA A 142 4.81 5.41 17.70
N ILE A 143 4.63 5.63 16.40
CA ILE A 143 3.76 4.80 15.54
C ILE A 143 4.27 3.37 15.51
N HIS A 144 5.56 3.19 15.24
CA HIS A 144 6.18 1.86 15.15
C HIS A 144 6.01 1.09 16.49
N TYR A 145 6.40 1.72 17.59
CA TYR A 145 6.27 1.12 18.92
C TYR A 145 4.82 0.80 19.27
N SER A 146 3.90 1.72 19.02
CA SER A 146 2.47 1.51 19.29
C SER A 146 1.88 0.40 18.44
N THR A 147 2.32 0.27 17.18
CA THR A 147 1.87 -0.81 16.29
C THR A 147 2.36 -2.17 16.77
N ILE A 148 3.64 -2.28 17.16
CA ILE A 148 4.18 -3.52 17.75
C ILE A 148 3.46 -3.86 19.06
N MET A 149 3.21 -2.86 19.92
CA MET A 149 2.45 -3.07 21.15
C MET A 149 1.03 -3.57 20.86
N GLY A 150 0.36 -3.01 19.85
CA GLY A 150 -0.98 -3.45 19.44
C GLY A 150 -0.98 -4.90 18.93
N THR A 151 0.03 -5.28 18.17
CA THR A 151 0.24 -6.67 17.72
C THR A 151 0.50 -7.59 18.91
N THR A 152 1.34 -7.15 19.86
CA THR A 152 1.59 -7.87 21.12
C THR A 152 0.31 -8.11 21.90
N VAL A 153 -0.53 -7.08 22.08
CA VAL A 153 -1.84 -7.18 22.75
C VAL A 153 -2.75 -8.19 22.06
N GLN A 154 -2.78 -8.17 20.73
CA GLN A 154 -3.57 -9.13 19.94
C GLN A 154 -3.07 -10.56 20.15
N LEU A 155 -1.76 -10.80 19.99
CA LEU A 155 -1.15 -12.13 20.13
C LEU A 155 -1.23 -12.69 21.56
N SER A 156 -1.26 -11.81 22.57
CA SER A 156 -1.45 -12.20 23.96
C SER A 156 -2.91 -12.41 24.36
N GLY A 157 -3.87 -12.31 23.44
CA GLY A 157 -5.30 -12.49 23.75
C GLY A 157 -5.92 -11.36 24.59
N LEU A 158 -5.21 -10.23 24.75
CA LEU A 158 -5.64 -9.14 25.65
C LEU A 158 -6.47 -8.06 24.94
N ARG A 159 -6.78 -8.24 23.65
CA ARG A 159 -7.49 -7.25 22.85
C ARG A 159 -8.82 -6.81 23.45
N GLN A 160 -9.60 -7.71 24.03
CA GLN A 160 -10.90 -7.38 24.64
C GLN A 160 -10.80 -6.33 25.74
N GLN A 161 -9.63 -6.15 26.37
CA GLN A 161 -9.43 -5.14 27.41
C GLN A 161 -9.36 -3.71 26.87
N VAL A 162 -9.12 -3.52 25.57
CA VAL A 162 -8.98 -2.23 24.90
C VAL A 162 -9.97 -2.01 23.76
N ASP A 163 -10.56 -3.11 23.26
CA ASP A 163 -11.53 -3.09 22.16
C ASP A 163 -12.74 -3.96 22.51
N ILE A 164 -13.73 -3.35 23.15
CA ILE A 164 -14.96 -4.02 23.55
C ILE A 164 -15.79 -4.45 22.34
N HIS A 165 -15.65 -3.72 21.22
CA HIS A 165 -16.36 -4.00 19.98
C HIS A 165 -15.46 -4.74 18.98
N TYR A 166 -15.10 -5.95 19.31
CA TYR A 166 -14.21 -6.81 18.51
C TYR A 166 -14.59 -6.88 17.02
N SER A 167 -15.90 -6.88 16.72
CA SER A 167 -16.42 -6.92 15.34
C SER A 167 -16.23 -5.62 14.55
N ARG A 168 -15.97 -4.49 15.19
CA ARG A 168 -15.73 -3.21 14.51
C ARG A 168 -14.29 -3.02 14.08
N GLY A 169 -13.37 -3.75 14.69
CA GLY A 169 -11.93 -3.68 14.43
C GLY A 169 -11.30 -2.31 14.74
N LEU A 170 -10.19 -2.35 15.42
CA LEU A 170 -9.28 -1.20 15.53
C LEU A 170 -7.97 -1.58 14.85
N SER A 171 -7.31 -0.61 14.21
CA SER A 171 -5.95 -0.84 13.72
C SER A 171 -5.01 -1.21 14.87
N TYR A 172 -3.96 -1.98 14.60
CA TYR A 172 -2.97 -2.31 15.62
C TYR A 172 -2.36 -1.07 16.26
N LEU A 173 -2.19 0.01 15.51
CA LEU A 173 -1.78 1.30 16.04
C LEU A 173 -2.75 1.79 17.13
N LYS A 174 -4.04 1.79 16.87
CA LYS A 174 -5.06 2.24 17.83
C LYS A 174 -5.18 1.33 19.04
N ILE A 175 -5.06 0.01 18.84
CA ILE A 175 -5.03 -0.97 19.95
C ILE A 175 -3.83 -0.67 20.86
N GLY A 176 -2.64 -0.53 20.29
CA GLY A 176 -1.42 -0.25 21.02
C GLY A 176 -1.48 1.07 21.77
N LEU A 177 -1.93 2.15 21.14
CA LEU A 177 -2.10 3.45 21.79
C LEU A 177 -3.08 3.41 22.96
N ARG A 178 -4.21 2.72 22.80
CA ARG A 178 -5.18 2.56 23.89
C ARG A 178 -4.59 1.77 25.04
N TRP A 179 -3.87 0.67 24.74
CA TRP A 179 -3.19 -0.11 25.74
C TRP A 179 -2.15 0.71 26.51
N LEU A 180 -1.27 1.41 25.80
CA LEU A 180 -0.23 2.25 26.40
C LEU A 180 -0.84 3.34 27.29
N ARG A 181 -1.81 4.09 26.78
CA ARG A 181 -2.51 5.10 27.57
C ARG A 181 -3.15 4.53 28.82
N GLY A 182 -3.85 3.40 28.69
CA GLY A 182 -4.50 2.75 29.83
C GLY A 182 -3.49 2.19 30.85
N THR A 183 -2.37 1.67 30.39
CA THR A 183 -1.31 1.12 31.25
C THR A 183 -0.60 2.23 32.01
N ILE A 184 -0.22 3.33 31.34
CA ILE A 184 0.43 4.48 31.95
C ILE A 184 -0.52 5.15 32.95
N HIS A 185 -1.78 5.37 32.58
CA HIS A 185 -2.76 5.99 33.46
C HIS A 185 -3.02 5.19 34.74
N LYS A 186 -2.99 3.86 34.65
CA LYS A 186 -3.20 2.95 35.78
C LYS A 186 -1.91 2.57 36.52
N GLY A 187 -0.77 3.13 36.16
CA GLY A 187 0.53 2.80 36.76
C GLY A 187 0.93 1.32 36.61
N ARG A 188 0.46 0.64 35.56
CA ARG A 188 0.76 -0.77 35.32
C ARG A 188 2.09 -0.95 34.58
N LYS A 189 2.71 -2.12 34.72
CA LYS A 189 3.90 -2.46 33.93
C LYS A 189 3.51 -2.62 32.46
N LEU A 190 4.35 -2.13 31.56
CA LEU A 190 4.20 -2.35 30.13
C LEU A 190 4.41 -3.82 29.79
N LEU A 191 3.68 -4.30 28.81
CA LEU A 191 3.92 -5.64 28.26
C LEU A 191 5.29 -5.69 27.60
N GLN A 192 5.97 -6.80 27.74
CA GLN A 192 7.14 -7.08 26.92
C GLN A 192 6.71 -7.23 25.46
N LEU A 193 7.37 -6.52 24.56
CA LEU A 193 7.09 -6.61 23.14
C LEU A 193 7.40 -8.02 22.62
N LEU A 194 6.45 -8.60 21.90
CA LEU A 194 6.68 -9.84 21.18
C LEU A 194 7.32 -9.54 19.82
N PRO A 195 8.19 -10.44 19.33
CA PRO A 195 8.70 -10.31 17.97
C PRO A 195 7.54 -10.31 16.97
N LEU A 196 7.69 -9.54 15.89
CA LEU A 196 6.72 -9.56 14.81
C LEU A 196 6.65 -10.97 14.21
N PRO A 197 5.46 -11.52 13.98
CA PRO A 197 5.31 -12.82 13.36
C PRO A 197 5.81 -12.79 11.92
N ASN A 198 6.31 -13.91 11.41
CA ASN A 198 6.77 -14.07 10.02
C ASN A 198 5.64 -13.96 8.98
N ARG A 199 4.39 -13.96 9.42
CA ARG A 199 3.22 -13.73 8.58
C ARG A 199 2.55 -12.45 9.01
N ASP A 200 1.99 -11.72 8.04
CA ASP A 200 1.17 -10.57 8.34
C ASP A 200 0.08 -10.96 9.36
N PRO A 201 -0.05 -10.21 10.47
CA PRO A 201 -1.15 -10.44 11.39
C PRO A 201 -2.48 -10.26 10.67
N GLU A 202 -3.52 -10.95 11.13
CA GLU A 202 -4.86 -10.78 10.58
C GLU A 202 -5.25 -9.32 10.51
N ARG A 203 -5.82 -8.93 9.37
CA ARG A 203 -6.29 -7.56 9.19
C ARG A 203 -7.42 -7.27 10.15
N CYS A 204 -7.35 -6.11 10.78
CA CYS A 204 -8.42 -5.60 11.60
C CYS A 204 -9.24 -4.60 10.80
N PHE A 205 -10.48 -4.93 10.53
CA PHE A 205 -11.41 -4.03 9.86
C PHE A 205 -12.26 -3.26 10.87
N ALA A 206 -12.68 -2.05 10.51
CA ALA A 206 -13.51 -1.22 11.36
C ALA A 206 -14.94 -1.80 11.53
N SER A 207 -15.38 -2.62 10.59
CA SER A 207 -16.67 -3.31 10.61
C SER A 207 -16.66 -4.47 9.61
N ARG A 208 -17.66 -5.37 9.69
CA ARG A 208 -17.88 -6.41 8.67
C ARG A 208 -18.14 -5.82 7.28
N GLN A 209 -18.79 -4.66 7.23
CA GLN A 209 -19.02 -3.96 5.97
C GLN A 209 -17.69 -3.47 5.37
N ALA A 210 -16.79 -2.89 6.18
CA ALA A 210 -15.46 -2.48 5.72
C ALA A 210 -14.61 -3.65 5.23
N GLU A 211 -14.76 -4.81 5.86
CA GLU A 211 -14.13 -6.06 5.42
C GLU A 211 -14.67 -6.52 4.06
N ALA A 212 -16.00 -6.61 3.93
CA ALA A 212 -16.65 -6.96 2.67
C ALA A 212 -16.28 -5.99 1.55
N ASP A 213 -16.36 -4.68 1.81
CA ASP A 213 -16.00 -3.63 0.86
C ASP A 213 -14.55 -3.74 0.39
N TYR A 214 -13.63 -4.08 1.30
CA TYR A 214 -12.23 -4.29 0.96
C TYR A 214 -12.05 -5.46 -0.02
N TYR A 215 -12.65 -6.62 0.27
CA TYR A 215 -12.55 -7.78 -0.62
C TYR A 215 -13.27 -7.54 -1.94
N GLU A 216 -14.42 -6.88 -1.93
CA GLU A 216 -15.16 -6.52 -3.15
C GLU A 216 -14.44 -5.50 -4.03
N GLN A 217 -13.65 -4.57 -3.47
CA GLN A 217 -12.87 -3.59 -4.24
C GLN A 217 -11.87 -4.23 -5.20
N LEU A 218 -11.43 -5.45 -4.89
CA LEU A 218 -10.42 -6.18 -5.66
C LEU A 218 -11.01 -7.39 -6.40
N LEU A 219 -12.33 -7.43 -6.58
CA LEU A 219 -12.97 -8.44 -7.38
C LEU A 219 -12.78 -8.17 -8.88
N PHE A 220 -12.34 -9.20 -9.57
CA PHE A 220 -12.21 -9.21 -11.03
C PHE A 220 -13.06 -10.31 -11.61
N SER A 221 -14.08 -9.93 -12.39
CA SER A 221 -14.95 -10.87 -13.08
C SER A 221 -14.33 -11.47 -14.34
N ARG A 222 -13.33 -10.77 -14.92
CA ARG A 222 -12.66 -11.18 -16.15
C ARG A 222 -11.16 -10.95 -16.05
N ILE A 223 -10.39 -12.00 -16.19
CA ILE A 223 -8.94 -11.96 -16.20
C ILE A 223 -8.46 -12.39 -17.59
N ARG A 224 -7.68 -11.53 -18.23
CA ARG A 224 -6.99 -11.85 -19.49
C ARG A 224 -5.49 -11.71 -19.30
N SER A 225 -4.78 -12.79 -19.52
CA SER A 225 -3.32 -12.76 -19.62
C SER A 225 -2.94 -12.65 -21.10
N LEU A 226 -2.26 -11.56 -21.45
CA LEU A 226 -1.79 -11.33 -22.80
C LEU A 226 -0.27 -11.43 -22.81
N HIS A 227 0.25 -12.40 -23.56
CA HIS A 227 1.67 -12.48 -23.83
C HIS A 227 1.96 -11.64 -25.08
N CYS A 228 2.80 -10.59 -24.92
CA CYS A 228 3.38 -9.96 -26.08
C CYS A 228 4.49 -10.87 -26.61
N SER A 229 4.25 -11.53 -27.74
CA SER A 229 5.34 -12.11 -28.51
C SER A 229 6.18 -10.96 -29.05
N THR A 230 7.44 -10.91 -28.68
CA THR A 230 8.46 -10.01 -29.25
C THR A 230 8.64 -10.24 -30.72
#